data_cc54a39ae4757076750659fb5a21ab14
#
_entry.id   cc54a39ae4757076750659fb5a21ab14
#
_cell.length_a   1.000
_cell.length_b   1.000
_cell.length_c   1.000
_cell.angle_alpha   90.00
_cell.angle_beta   90.00
_cell.angle_gamma   90.00
#
_symmetry.space_group_name_H-M   'P 1'
#
loop_
_entity.id
_entity.type
_entity.pdbx_description
1 polymer ?
#
loop_
_entity_poly.entity_id
_entity_poly.type
_entity_poly.pdbx_seq_one_letter_code
_entity_poly.pdbx_strand_id
1 'polypeptide(L)'
;MTLQSPNAGGLDQSEAAGAAGPSAADPAFDLMAQRVLTRGHATTWLNHWSLLHADFRALARMNTVGFDGTLLQMRLRAAGHEVARTSADLVLPHVFSRLDDGTRITLIGAVPEAGEAAARRLERFDVQVIDGYD
;
A
#
# COMPACT_ATOMS: atom_id res chain seq x y z
N MET A 1 52.65 -11.08 -38.00
CA MET A 1 51.34 -11.78 -38.01
C MET A 1 50.57 -11.23 -36.84
N THR A 2 49.82 -10.15 -37.06
CA THR A 2 49.20 -9.33 -36.02
C THR A 2 47.69 -9.69 -36.00
N LEU A 3 47.21 -10.30 -34.90
CA LEU A 3 45.84 -10.63 -34.73
C LEU A 3 45.11 -9.40 -34.14
N GLN A 4 44.22 -8.86 -34.96
CA GLN A 4 43.30 -7.80 -34.61
C GLN A 4 42.10 -8.36 -33.86
N SER A 5 41.86 -7.91 -32.61
CA SER A 5 40.65 -8.25 -31.81
C SER A 5 39.43 -7.48 -32.37
N PRO A 6 38.27 -8.12 -32.43
CA PRO A 6 37.05 -7.43 -32.84
C PRO A 6 36.48 -6.61 -31.69
N ASN A 7 36.07 -5.43 -32.04
CA ASN A 7 35.41 -4.39 -31.28
C ASN A 7 34.13 -4.90 -30.61
N ALA A 8 34.05 -4.87 -29.27
CA ALA A 8 32.83 -5.13 -28.55
C ALA A 8 31.88 -3.95 -28.65
N GLY A 9 30.83 -4.12 -29.41
CA GLY A 9 29.75 -3.16 -29.54
C GLY A 9 29.13 -2.82 -28.20
N GLY A 10 29.08 -1.54 -27.87
CA GLY A 10 28.42 -1.02 -26.69
C GLY A 10 26.92 -1.32 -26.75
N LEU A 11 26.44 -2.00 -25.73
CA LEU A 11 25.01 -2.10 -25.44
C LEU A 11 24.58 -0.74 -24.91
N ASP A 12 23.84 -0.02 -25.72
CA ASP A 12 23.13 1.18 -25.35
C ASP A 12 22.04 0.81 -24.31
N GLN A 13 22.34 1.03 -23.03
CA GLN A 13 21.39 0.91 -21.92
C GLN A 13 20.63 2.22 -21.71
N SER A 14 20.08 2.78 -22.75
CA SER A 14 19.23 3.98 -22.70
C SER A 14 17.77 3.68 -22.96
N GLU A 15 17.22 2.68 -22.28
CA GLU A 15 15.78 2.64 -22.00
C GLU A 15 15.56 2.73 -20.49
N ALA A 16 15.81 3.91 -19.96
CA ALA A 16 15.26 4.32 -18.69
C ALA A 16 13.74 4.21 -18.80
N ALA A 17 13.20 3.15 -18.20
CA ALA A 17 11.76 3.00 -17.99
C ALA A 17 11.25 4.30 -17.37
N GLY A 18 10.52 5.07 -18.16
CA GLY A 18 9.86 6.29 -17.72
C GLY A 18 9.01 5.93 -16.52
N ALA A 19 9.36 6.47 -15.35
CA ALA A 19 8.50 6.47 -14.19
C ALA A 19 7.21 7.15 -14.63
N ALA A 20 6.18 6.36 -14.88
CA ALA A 20 4.84 6.87 -15.05
C ALA A 20 4.53 7.65 -13.76
N GLY A 21 4.47 8.97 -13.88
CA GLY A 21 4.00 9.83 -12.80
C GLY A 21 2.63 9.35 -12.31
N PRO A 22 2.15 9.81 -11.14
CA PRO A 22 0.90 9.35 -10.59
C PRO A 22 -0.20 9.51 -11.64
N SER A 23 -0.58 8.39 -12.23
CA SER A 23 -1.72 8.28 -13.14
C SER A 23 -2.93 8.85 -12.41
N ALA A 24 -3.79 9.57 -13.14
CA ALA A 24 -5.09 10.04 -12.67
C ALA A 24 -5.72 8.96 -11.79
N ALA A 25 -6.12 9.35 -10.57
CA ALA A 25 -6.45 8.45 -9.48
C ALA A 25 -7.28 7.26 -9.96
N ASP A 26 -6.75 6.06 -9.78
CA ASP A 26 -7.49 4.84 -10.10
C ASP A 26 -8.80 4.88 -9.27
N PRO A 27 -9.98 4.82 -9.91
CA PRO A 27 -11.25 4.90 -9.21
C PRO A 27 -11.39 3.88 -8.06
N ALA A 28 -10.62 2.79 -8.12
CA ALA A 28 -10.56 1.80 -7.05
C ALA A 28 -9.93 2.36 -5.77
N PHE A 29 -8.90 3.21 -5.89
CA PHE A 29 -8.26 3.84 -4.72
C PHE A 29 -9.17 4.89 -4.10
N ASP A 30 -9.85 5.66 -4.91
CA ASP A 30 -10.81 6.67 -4.45
C ASP A 30 -11.98 6.02 -3.70
N LEU A 31 -12.55 4.96 -4.25
CA LEU A 31 -13.60 4.20 -3.58
C LEU A 31 -13.11 3.59 -2.26
N MET A 32 -11.89 3.03 -2.26
CA MET A 32 -11.31 2.44 -1.06
C MET A 32 -11.03 3.50 0.01
N ALA A 33 -10.48 4.66 -0.37
CA ALA A 33 -10.25 5.77 0.54
C ALA A 33 -11.56 6.28 1.16
N GLN A 34 -12.62 6.36 0.37
CA GLN A 34 -13.96 6.72 0.85
C GLN A 34 -14.48 5.75 1.92
N ARG A 35 -14.28 4.44 1.71
CA ARG A 35 -14.68 3.40 2.68
C ARG A 35 -13.86 3.49 3.96
N VAL A 36 -12.55 3.73 3.86
CA VAL A 36 -11.67 3.93 5.03
C VAL A 36 -12.14 5.14 5.87
N LEU A 37 -12.54 6.22 5.22
CA LEU A 37 -13.02 7.45 5.87
C LEU A 37 -14.47 7.36 6.39
N THR A 38 -15.19 6.30 6.07
CA THR A 38 -16.57 6.15 6.56
C THR A 38 -16.57 5.88 8.05
N ARG A 39 -17.23 6.73 8.81
CA ARG A 39 -17.29 6.63 10.28
C ARG A 39 -17.83 5.27 10.74
N GLY A 40 -17.13 4.65 11.66
CA GLY A 40 -17.50 3.35 12.23
C GLY A 40 -17.18 2.16 11.34
N HIS A 41 -16.53 2.38 10.20
CA HIS A 41 -16.06 1.29 9.34
C HIS A 41 -14.70 0.77 9.81
N ALA A 42 -14.56 -0.55 9.82
CA ALA A 42 -13.29 -1.24 9.96
C ALA A 42 -12.82 -1.74 8.60
N THR A 43 -11.59 -1.39 8.26
CA THR A 43 -10.95 -1.79 7.00
C THR A 43 -9.67 -2.55 7.32
N THR A 44 -9.42 -3.62 6.59
CA THR A 44 -8.15 -4.37 6.66
C THR A 44 -7.60 -4.64 5.27
N TRP A 45 -6.31 -4.96 5.20
CA TRP A 45 -5.65 -5.38 3.97
C TRP A 45 -5.07 -6.77 4.15
N LEU A 46 -5.30 -7.63 3.18
CA LEU A 46 -4.79 -8.97 3.16
C LEU A 46 -3.76 -9.14 2.05
N ASN A 47 -2.63 -9.70 2.40
CA ASN A 47 -1.69 -10.28 1.46
C ASN A 47 -1.78 -11.81 1.49
N HIS A 48 -1.02 -12.50 0.65
CA HIS A 48 -1.03 -13.96 0.57
C HIS A 48 -0.66 -14.65 1.90
N TRP A 49 0.21 -14.03 2.70
CA TRP A 49 0.61 -14.57 4.00
C TRP A 49 -0.46 -14.34 5.07
N SER A 50 -0.93 -13.10 5.21
CA SER A 50 -1.97 -12.77 6.19
C SER A 50 -3.27 -13.52 5.93
N LEU A 51 -3.60 -13.82 4.66
CA LEU A 51 -4.76 -14.64 4.33
C LEU A 51 -4.66 -16.08 4.87
N LEU A 52 -3.46 -16.68 4.86
CA LEU A 52 -3.24 -18.04 5.38
C LEU A 52 -3.39 -18.13 6.90
N HIS A 53 -3.16 -17.02 7.60
CA HIS A 53 -3.20 -16.94 9.06
C HIS A 53 -4.40 -16.14 9.59
N ALA A 54 -5.30 -15.73 8.71
CA ALA A 54 -6.41 -14.88 9.07
C ALA A 54 -7.45 -15.61 9.94
N ASP A 55 -7.91 -14.95 10.99
CA ASP A 55 -9.15 -15.33 11.65
C ASP A 55 -10.35 -14.89 10.80
N PHE A 56 -10.98 -15.82 10.10
CA PHE A 56 -12.13 -15.54 9.24
C PHE A 56 -13.33 -15.00 10.02
N ARG A 57 -13.45 -15.25 11.31
CA ARG A 57 -14.50 -14.63 12.14
C ARG A 57 -14.22 -13.15 12.36
N ALA A 58 -12.96 -12.77 12.54
CA ALA A 58 -12.57 -11.37 12.61
C ALA A 58 -12.76 -10.68 11.26
N LEU A 59 -12.36 -11.32 10.16
CA LEU A 59 -12.56 -10.80 8.81
C LEU A 59 -14.03 -10.56 8.47
N ALA A 60 -14.93 -11.44 8.90
CA ALA A 60 -16.37 -11.28 8.69
C ALA A 60 -16.97 -10.05 9.40
N ARG A 61 -16.25 -9.46 10.34
CA ARG A 61 -16.64 -8.22 11.04
C ARG A 61 -16.09 -6.96 10.38
N MET A 62 -15.19 -7.11 9.40
CA MET A 62 -14.64 -5.98 8.66
C MET A 62 -15.65 -5.49 7.63
N ASN A 63 -15.80 -4.18 7.53
CA ASN A 63 -16.68 -3.56 6.53
C ASN A 63 -16.05 -3.57 5.13
N THR A 64 -14.72 -3.56 5.08
CA THR A 64 -13.96 -3.54 3.84
C THR A 64 -12.68 -4.34 3.98
N VAL A 65 -12.39 -5.14 2.96
CA VAL A 65 -11.13 -5.89 2.85
C VAL A 65 -10.44 -5.48 1.56
N GLY A 66 -9.28 -4.86 1.67
CA GLY A 66 -8.40 -4.56 0.55
C GLY A 66 -7.42 -5.71 0.29
N PHE A 67 -6.88 -5.73 -0.92
CA PHE A 67 -5.90 -6.74 -1.32
C PHE A 67 -4.53 -6.12 -1.50
N ASP A 68 -3.57 -6.64 -0.75
CA ASP A 68 -2.18 -6.26 -0.81
C ASP A 68 -1.33 -7.35 -1.48
N GLY A 69 -0.40 -6.90 -2.30
CA GLY A 69 0.56 -7.78 -2.95
C GLY A 69 0.07 -8.43 -4.25
N THR A 70 0.98 -8.46 -5.22
CA THR A 70 0.75 -8.97 -6.57
C THR A 70 0.41 -10.46 -6.58
N LEU A 71 1.02 -11.26 -5.70
CA LEU A 71 0.80 -12.70 -5.67
C LEU A 71 -0.64 -13.07 -5.32
N LEU A 72 -1.23 -12.39 -4.33
CA LEU A 72 -2.63 -12.63 -3.97
C LEU A 72 -3.56 -12.19 -5.11
N GLN A 73 -3.29 -11.05 -5.74
CA GLN A 73 -4.05 -10.57 -6.88
C GLN A 73 -4.00 -11.57 -8.06
N MET A 74 -2.82 -12.10 -8.38
CA MET A 74 -2.66 -13.09 -9.43
C MET A 74 -3.45 -14.37 -9.13
N ARG A 75 -3.43 -14.86 -7.90
CA ARG A 75 -4.18 -16.06 -7.49
C ARG A 75 -5.68 -15.84 -7.59
N LEU A 76 -6.17 -14.70 -7.15
CA LEU A 76 -7.60 -14.37 -7.24
C LEU A 76 -8.06 -14.25 -8.69
N ARG A 77 -7.26 -13.63 -9.56
CA ARG A 77 -7.53 -13.55 -11.00
C ARG A 77 -7.54 -14.93 -11.65
N ALA A 78 -6.58 -15.79 -11.31
CA ALA A 78 -6.55 -17.18 -11.80
C ALA A 78 -7.77 -17.99 -11.33
N ALA A 79 -8.37 -17.63 -10.20
CA ALA A 79 -9.62 -18.20 -9.70
C ALA A 79 -10.89 -17.54 -10.29
N GLY A 80 -10.75 -16.64 -11.25
CA GLY A 80 -11.87 -15.99 -11.93
C GLY A 80 -12.41 -14.73 -11.23
N HIS A 81 -11.70 -14.20 -10.22
CA HIS A 81 -12.10 -12.98 -9.52
C HIS A 81 -11.37 -11.75 -10.07
N GLU A 82 -12.11 -10.79 -10.57
CA GLU A 82 -11.54 -9.49 -10.92
C GLU A 82 -11.36 -8.65 -9.65
N VAL A 83 -10.11 -8.49 -9.23
CA VAL A 83 -9.75 -7.69 -8.06
C VAL A 83 -8.71 -6.63 -8.42
N ALA A 84 -8.95 -5.40 -7.99
CA ALA A 84 -7.96 -4.34 -8.05
C ALA A 84 -6.94 -4.51 -6.91
N ARG A 85 -5.68 -4.17 -7.16
CA ARG A 85 -4.70 -4.04 -6.09
C ARG A 85 -4.99 -2.73 -5.34
N THR A 86 -5.44 -2.86 -4.09
CA THR A 86 -5.78 -1.73 -3.22
C THR A 86 -4.94 -1.77 -1.95
N SER A 87 -3.64 -2.02 -2.08
CA SER A 87 -2.73 -2.08 -0.93
C SER A 87 -2.72 -0.76 -0.14
N ALA A 88 -2.43 -0.84 1.15
CA ALA A 88 -2.48 0.30 2.06
C ALA A 88 -1.54 1.44 1.61
N ASP A 89 -0.34 1.11 1.11
CA ASP A 89 0.63 2.08 0.60
C ASP A 89 0.10 2.91 -0.59
N LEU A 90 -0.80 2.34 -1.40
CA LEU A 90 -1.43 3.02 -2.52
C LEU A 90 -2.67 3.83 -2.08
N VAL A 91 -3.43 3.32 -1.12
CA VAL A 91 -4.71 3.92 -0.69
C VAL A 91 -4.51 5.02 0.37
N LEU A 92 -3.61 4.83 1.34
CA LEU A 92 -3.43 5.77 2.45
C LEU A 92 -3.07 7.20 2.01
N PRO A 93 -2.26 7.44 0.98
CA PRO A 93 -2.05 8.80 0.47
C PRO A 93 -3.36 9.49 0.05
N HIS A 94 -4.30 8.75 -0.57
CA HIS A 94 -5.62 9.28 -0.94
C HIS A 94 -6.50 9.52 0.28
N VAL A 95 -6.38 8.72 1.34
CA VAL A 95 -7.06 8.94 2.62
C VAL A 95 -6.53 10.23 3.26
N PHE A 96 -5.22 10.34 3.41
CA PHE A 96 -4.61 11.50 4.05
C PHE A 96 -4.87 12.80 3.30
N SER A 97 -4.89 12.80 1.96
CA SER A 97 -5.18 13.99 1.18
C SER A 97 -6.59 14.56 1.39
N ARG A 98 -7.51 13.76 1.94
CA ARG A 98 -8.91 14.13 2.20
C ARG A 98 -9.20 14.52 3.63
N LEU A 99 -8.22 14.34 4.52
CA LEU A 99 -8.35 14.75 5.92
C LEU A 99 -7.91 16.20 6.11
N ASP A 100 -8.63 16.90 6.95
CA ASP A 100 -8.29 18.26 7.35
C ASP A 100 -7.04 18.27 8.24
N ASP A 101 -6.30 19.39 8.21
CA ASP A 101 -5.18 19.60 9.09
C ASP A 101 -5.66 19.58 10.56
N GLY A 102 -4.84 19.01 11.44
CA GLY A 102 -5.22 18.80 12.85
C GLY A 102 -6.17 17.62 13.09
N THR A 103 -6.58 16.87 12.06
CA THR A 103 -7.34 15.64 12.29
C THR A 103 -6.57 14.69 13.19
N ARG A 104 -7.25 14.16 14.22
CA ARG A 104 -6.63 13.22 15.15
C ARG A 104 -6.45 11.85 14.51
N ILE A 105 -5.21 11.35 14.55
CA ILE A 105 -4.82 10.02 14.07
C ILE A 105 -4.13 9.29 15.21
N THR A 106 -4.59 8.08 15.52
CA THR A 106 -3.92 7.20 16.48
C THR A 106 -3.23 6.07 15.73
N LEU A 107 -1.92 5.97 15.90
CA LEU A 107 -1.09 4.88 15.41
C LEU A 107 -0.90 3.87 16.54
N ILE A 108 -1.27 2.63 16.31
CA ILE A 108 -1.19 1.55 17.31
C ILE A 108 -0.28 0.45 16.78
N GLY A 109 0.66 0.01 17.60
CA GLY A 109 1.64 -1.00 17.22
C GLY A 109 2.84 -0.39 16.50
N ALA A 110 3.77 -1.19 16.17
CA ALA A 110 5.10 -0.86 15.69
C ALA A 110 6.12 -0.63 16.83
N VAL A 111 7.37 -0.78 16.49
CA VAL A 111 8.45 -0.38 17.40
C VAL A 111 8.46 1.15 17.54
N PRO A 112 8.88 1.70 18.71
CA PRO A 112 8.78 3.14 18.99
C PRO A 112 9.36 4.02 17.88
N GLU A 113 10.53 3.66 17.36
CA GLU A 113 11.22 4.46 16.34
C GLU A 113 10.42 4.55 15.02
N ALA A 114 9.71 3.49 14.66
CA ALA A 114 8.85 3.47 13.46
C ALA A 114 7.58 4.31 13.68
N GLY A 115 6.99 4.25 14.87
CA GLY A 115 5.86 5.08 15.25
C GLY A 115 6.18 6.57 15.22
N GLU A 116 7.32 6.96 15.80
CA GLU A 116 7.81 8.33 15.76
C GLU A 116 8.15 8.81 14.33
N ALA A 117 8.76 7.94 13.52
CA ALA A 117 9.06 8.28 12.13
C ALA A 117 7.78 8.49 11.31
N ALA A 118 6.74 7.71 11.57
CA ALA A 118 5.43 7.89 10.95
C ALA A 118 4.75 9.17 11.42
N ALA A 119 4.80 9.47 12.72
CA ALA A 119 4.25 10.72 13.28
C ALA A 119 4.90 11.96 12.65
N ARG A 120 6.23 11.97 12.50
CA ARG A 120 6.95 13.07 11.83
C ARG A 120 6.52 13.27 10.37
N ARG A 121 6.17 12.19 9.65
CA ARG A 121 5.66 12.30 8.26
C ARG A 121 4.22 12.81 8.18
N LEU A 122 3.49 12.69 9.29
CA LEU A 122 2.09 13.09 9.41
C LEU A 122 1.93 14.36 10.26
N GLU A 123 2.95 15.23 10.30
CA GLU A 123 3.05 16.42 11.18
C GLU A 123 1.89 17.42 11.04
N ARG A 124 1.19 17.41 9.91
CA ARG A 124 0.00 18.25 9.72
C ARG A 124 -1.22 17.77 10.52
N PHE A 125 -1.17 16.57 11.09
CA PHE A 125 -2.23 15.95 11.87
C PHE A 125 -1.90 15.94 13.37
N ASP A 126 -2.92 15.77 14.21
CA ASP A 126 -2.76 15.48 15.65
C ASP A 126 -2.49 13.98 15.83
N VAL A 127 -1.22 13.57 15.81
CA VAL A 127 -0.83 12.15 15.82
C VAL A 127 -0.51 11.70 17.24
N GLN A 128 -1.22 10.68 17.68
CA GLN A 128 -0.93 9.92 18.90
C GLN A 128 -0.33 8.56 18.52
N VAL A 129 0.81 8.21 19.09
CA VAL A 129 1.43 6.89 18.97
C VAL A 129 1.18 6.10 20.24
N ILE A 130 0.69 4.88 20.10
CA ILE A 130 0.47 3.93 21.21
C ILE A 130 1.31 2.70 20.92
N ASP A 131 2.19 2.34 21.83
CA ASP A 131 2.97 1.12 21.76
C ASP A 131 2.03 -0.09 21.82
N GLY A 132 2.15 -0.98 20.87
CA GLY A 132 1.19 -2.08 20.69
C GLY A 132 1.68 -3.45 21.10
N TYR A 133 2.91 -3.54 21.58
CA TYR A 133 3.53 -4.81 21.97
C TYR A 133 4.29 -4.64 23.28
N ASP A 134 3.69 -5.09 24.36
CA ASP A 134 4.37 -5.50 25.59
C ASP A 134 4.60 -7.01 25.58
#